data_e4d058449567cf1b6020709aa60879b1
#
_entry.id   e4d058449567cf1b6020709aa60879b1
#
_cell.length_a   1.000
_cell.length_b   1.000
_cell.length_c   1.000
_cell.angle_alpha   90.00
_cell.angle_beta   90.00
_cell.angle_gamma   90.00
#
_symmetry.space_group_name_H-M   'P 1'
#
loop_
_entity.id
_entity.type
_entity.pdbx_description
1 polymer ?
#
loop_
_entity_poly.entity_id
_entity_poly.type
_entity_poly.pdbx_seq_one_letter_code
_entity_poly.pdbx_strand_id
1 'polypeptide(L)'
;MKLGFLFGAGAEIGYGLPSGGKFALDIFRYDTSKSKQAFKEMRDNVKTTTRYATKWLPNGFKEKNISSFGKSVFQNIIKDTVEHNRKQIIERINDFDKIAENEAEQLKKEGIDINAVLKNSLQTELDNIHLSQDISFIKEFSDGNKLFDSMYFSALLLIYKNKDFSSEVERRELGKILLSIMQLHIGALSESLTRKINDGVFEKKDDEIDIFDDIGEIIQLNYASSGLSGMEYLLEKQKANTTTQTGQVLRFAQNIIEALYAVVLDYKSLIDSNWHYLYSPESDWAKFCKICIFLLNVRNYISEIAEKANPSAKTGYYHVLKDALDANMFETSVIATTNYNEFIKDILKQDIAFLNGSTELWYDPYINRIGTKEALTDAEKHILVPLMFTQSGTKPMTSIDMSVRYVKTYQAWRESDAVVVVGFGFGTDDEHINGIIRTLLDIDNKTVIIITLDQPIDDATLAKEYAQKLKTLKADRIKILRVDEVGKVIGTEKQWPEDLIQ
;
A
#
# COMPACT_ATOMS: atom_id res chain seq x y z
N MET A 1 -5.67 -29.25 20.28
CA MET A 1 -4.59 -28.36 19.85
C MET A 1 -5.01 -26.94 20.04
N LYS A 2 -4.13 -26.09 20.62
CA LYS A 2 -4.40 -24.67 20.87
C LYS A 2 -3.62 -23.82 19.88
N LEU A 3 -4.29 -22.98 19.10
CA LEU A 3 -3.69 -22.19 18.02
C LEU A 3 -3.78 -20.68 18.30
N GLY A 4 -2.71 -19.96 17.94
CA GLY A 4 -2.73 -18.52 17.80
C GLY A 4 -2.87 -18.12 16.34
N PHE A 5 -3.46 -16.95 16.05
CA PHE A 5 -3.66 -16.49 14.68
C PHE A 5 -3.17 -15.07 14.49
N LEU A 6 -2.50 -14.83 13.34
CA LEU A 6 -2.13 -13.50 12.85
C LEU A 6 -2.69 -13.31 11.44
N PHE A 7 -3.50 -12.29 11.25
CA PHE A 7 -4.04 -11.91 9.95
C PHE A 7 -3.44 -10.59 9.47
N GLY A 8 -3.04 -10.55 8.20
CA GLY A 8 -2.59 -9.35 7.51
C GLY A 8 -3.48 -8.99 6.32
N ALA A 9 -3.09 -7.95 5.59
CA ALA A 9 -3.89 -7.38 4.49
C ALA A 9 -4.23 -8.40 3.38
N GLY A 10 -3.36 -9.37 3.13
CA GLY A 10 -3.61 -10.43 2.13
C GLY A 10 -4.85 -11.27 2.42
N ALA A 11 -5.23 -11.42 3.69
CA ALA A 11 -6.45 -12.17 4.07
C ALA A 11 -7.75 -11.46 3.66
N GLU A 12 -7.68 -10.17 3.31
CA GLU A 12 -8.86 -9.34 3.02
C GLU A 12 -9.02 -8.99 1.53
N ILE A 13 -8.06 -9.33 0.69
CA ILE A 13 -8.14 -9.10 -0.76
C ILE A 13 -9.38 -9.82 -1.33
N GLY A 14 -9.65 -11.06 -0.91
CA GLY A 14 -10.84 -11.81 -1.31
C GLY A 14 -12.17 -11.12 -0.94
N TYR A 15 -12.17 -10.27 0.08
CA TYR A 15 -13.34 -9.44 0.45
C TYR A 15 -13.46 -8.15 -0.39
N GLY A 16 -12.50 -7.88 -1.28
CA GLY A 16 -12.51 -6.75 -2.20
C GLY A 16 -11.84 -5.49 -1.65
N LEU A 17 -11.03 -5.63 -0.61
CA LEU A 17 -10.18 -4.53 -0.15
C LEU A 17 -8.97 -4.35 -1.06
N PRO A 18 -8.50 -3.11 -1.27
CA PRO A 18 -7.37 -2.85 -2.14
C PRO A 18 -6.05 -3.36 -1.54
N SER A 19 -5.13 -3.76 -2.40
CA SER A 19 -3.73 -4.01 -2.01
C SER A 19 -3.04 -2.72 -1.54
N GLY A 20 -1.95 -2.86 -0.75
CA GLY A 20 -1.31 -1.73 -0.08
C GLY A 20 -0.91 -0.54 -0.98
N GLY A 21 -0.49 -0.79 -2.22
CA GLY A 21 -0.10 0.28 -3.14
C GLY A 21 -1.27 1.09 -3.69
N LYS A 22 -2.36 0.43 -4.05
CA LYS A 22 -3.60 1.11 -4.46
C LYS A 22 -4.20 1.90 -3.31
N PHE A 23 -4.13 1.34 -2.11
CA PHE A 23 -4.56 2.00 -0.88
C PHE A 23 -3.86 3.36 -0.68
N ALA A 24 -2.55 3.43 -0.90
CA ALA A 24 -1.80 4.68 -0.78
C ALA A 24 -2.30 5.76 -1.75
N LEU A 25 -2.46 5.39 -3.02
CA LEU A 25 -2.94 6.31 -4.06
C LEU A 25 -4.35 6.83 -3.75
N ASP A 26 -5.23 5.95 -3.33
CA ASP A 26 -6.61 6.32 -3.02
C ASP A 26 -6.70 7.26 -1.80
N ILE A 27 -5.84 7.09 -0.79
CA ILE A 27 -5.75 8.01 0.35
C ILE A 27 -5.34 9.41 -0.11
N PHE A 28 -4.36 9.52 -1.01
CA PHE A 28 -3.91 10.82 -1.52
C PHE A 28 -4.96 11.51 -2.40
N ARG A 29 -5.84 10.74 -3.05
CA ARG A 29 -6.99 11.24 -3.84
C ARG A 29 -8.22 11.57 -2.98
N TYR A 30 -8.27 11.05 -1.75
CA TYR A 30 -9.46 11.15 -0.92
C TYR A 30 -9.75 12.60 -0.50
N ASP A 31 -11.02 13.02 -0.58
CA ASP A 31 -11.43 14.37 -0.20
C ASP A 31 -11.24 14.63 1.30
N THR A 32 -10.47 15.66 1.61
CA THR A 32 -10.14 16.04 2.99
C THR A 32 -11.23 16.87 3.68
N SER A 33 -12.29 17.26 3.00
CA SER A 33 -13.31 18.19 3.51
C SER A 33 -14.01 17.67 4.76
N LYS A 34 -14.44 16.41 4.75
CA LYS A 34 -15.07 15.76 5.91
C LYS A 34 -14.10 15.69 7.11
N SER A 35 -12.85 15.34 6.86
CA SER A 35 -11.83 15.23 7.91
C SER A 35 -11.45 16.57 8.50
N LYS A 36 -11.38 17.62 7.69
CA LYS A 36 -11.20 19.00 8.15
C LYS A 36 -12.36 19.46 9.02
N GLN A 37 -13.58 19.16 8.61
CA GLN A 37 -14.77 19.51 9.37
C GLN A 37 -14.81 18.78 10.72
N ALA A 38 -14.52 17.48 10.75
CA ALA A 38 -14.45 16.70 11.98
C ALA A 38 -13.37 17.23 12.95
N PHE A 39 -12.19 17.59 12.42
CA PHE A 39 -11.13 18.21 13.20
C PHE A 39 -11.58 19.57 13.76
N LYS A 40 -12.23 20.39 12.94
CA LYS A 40 -12.76 21.69 13.36
C LYS A 40 -13.77 21.55 14.48
N GLU A 41 -14.68 20.59 14.39
CA GLU A 41 -15.68 20.31 15.44
C GLU A 41 -15.01 19.90 16.75
N MET A 42 -14.02 18.99 16.71
CA MET A 42 -13.25 18.63 17.89
C MET A 42 -12.55 19.84 18.51
N ARG A 43 -11.85 20.65 17.71
CA ARG A 43 -11.17 21.87 18.12
C ARG A 43 -12.14 22.87 18.80
N ASP A 44 -13.28 23.12 18.17
CA ASP A 44 -14.27 24.11 18.65
C ASP A 44 -14.96 23.66 19.94
N ASN A 45 -15.07 22.34 20.16
CA ASN A 45 -15.61 21.73 21.37
C ASN A 45 -14.65 21.74 22.57
N VAL A 46 -13.35 22.01 22.37
CA VAL A 46 -12.38 22.10 23.47
C VAL A 46 -12.76 23.21 24.44
N LYS A 47 -12.77 22.92 25.72
CA LYS A 47 -13.00 23.93 26.78
C LYS A 47 -11.75 24.76 26.98
N THR A 48 -11.83 26.07 26.73
CA THR A 48 -10.69 27.00 26.74
C THR A 48 -10.07 27.23 28.10
N THR A 49 -10.79 26.93 29.18
CA THR A 49 -10.36 27.13 30.57
C THR A 49 -9.59 25.98 31.18
N THR A 50 -9.49 24.86 30.45
CA THR A 50 -8.83 23.64 30.95
C THR A 50 -7.31 23.74 30.87
N ARG A 51 -6.62 22.87 31.63
CA ARG A 51 -5.16 22.77 31.55
C ARG A 51 -4.72 22.31 30.16
N TYR A 52 -5.47 21.40 29.54
CA TYR A 52 -5.26 20.98 28.16
C TYR A 52 -5.19 22.17 27.21
N ALA A 53 -6.22 23.03 27.23
CA ALA A 53 -6.30 24.17 26.33
C ALA A 53 -5.24 25.23 26.61
N THR A 54 -4.92 25.48 27.91
CA THR A 54 -4.04 26.61 28.30
C THR A 54 -2.55 26.27 28.33
N LYS A 55 -2.18 24.97 28.37
CA LYS A 55 -0.78 24.49 28.52
C LYS A 55 -0.31 23.60 27.41
N TRP A 56 -1.23 23.05 26.60
CA TRP A 56 -0.91 22.13 25.52
C TRP A 56 -1.21 22.73 24.14
N LEU A 57 -2.31 23.46 24.00
CA LEU A 57 -2.69 24.08 22.74
C LEU A 57 -2.11 25.51 22.64
N PRO A 58 -1.84 26.00 21.41
CA PRO A 58 -1.37 27.37 21.23
C PRO A 58 -2.45 28.39 21.62
N ASN A 59 -2.02 29.53 22.10
CA ASN A 59 -2.95 30.64 22.39
C ASN A 59 -3.78 30.96 21.14
N GLY A 60 -5.09 31.20 21.34
CA GLY A 60 -6.02 31.49 20.25
C GLY A 60 -6.18 30.33 19.25
N PHE A 61 -6.04 29.09 19.68
CA PHE A 61 -6.10 27.91 18.80
C PHE A 61 -7.42 27.80 18.03
N LYS A 62 -8.53 28.33 18.57
CA LYS A 62 -9.85 28.31 17.92
C LYS A 62 -9.90 29.18 16.65
N GLU A 63 -9.16 30.28 16.65
CA GLU A 63 -9.08 31.23 15.56
C GLU A 63 -7.96 30.90 14.56
N LYS A 64 -7.04 30.02 14.92
CA LYS A 64 -5.93 29.64 14.03
C LYS A 64 -6.43 28.84 12.82
N ASN A 65 -5.76 29.05 11.69
CA ASN A 65 -6.05 28.33 10.46
C ASN A 65 -5.83 26.82 10.63
N ILE A 66 -6.74 26.05 10.04
CA ILE A 66 -6.66 24.58 9.94
C ILE A 66 -6.01 24.21 8.61
N SER A 67 -4.83 23.61 8.66
CA SER A 67 -4.06 23.20 7.49
C SER A 67 -4.15 21.68 7.29
N SER A 68 -4.20 21.23 6.03
CA SER A 68 -4.03 19.83 5.64
C SER A 68 -2.77 19.67 4.78
N PHE A 69 -2.30 18.43 4.59
CA PHE A 69 -1.25 18.18 3.61
C PHE A 69 -1.70 18.58 2.21
N GLY A 70 -0.82 19.16 1.46
CA GLY A 70 -1.05 19.63 0.09
C GLY A 70 -0.03 19.05 -0.88
N LYS A 71 -0.16 19.41 -2.16
CA LYS A 71 0.63 18.92 -3.29
C LYS A 71 2.15 18.96 -3.04
N SER A 72 2.68 20.04 -2.46
CA SER A 72 4.13 20.18 -2.21
C SER A 72 4.70 19.15 -1.23
N VAL A 73 3.91 18.69 -0.27
CA VAL A 73 4.33 17.65 0.67
C VAL A 73 4.41 16.31 -0.04
N PHE A 74 3.42 16.01 -0.88
CA PHE A 74 3.41 14.78 -1.68
C PHE A 74 4.58 14.76 -2.68
N GLN A 75 4.93 15.88 -3.29
CA GLN A 75 6.08 15.99 -4.17
C GLN A 75 7.41 15.65 -3.47
N ASN A 76 7.61 16.11 -2.24
CA ASN A 76 8.82 15.76 -1.47
C ASN A 76 8.86 14.26 -1.14
N ILE A 77 7.73 13.68 -0.71
CA ILE A 77 7.66 12.24 -0.44
C ILE A 77 8.07 11.42 -1.67
N ILE A 78 7.59 11.79 -2.85
CA ILE A 78 7.91 11.06 -4.08
C ILE A 78 9.40 11.14 -4.39
N LYS A 79 10.03 12.31 -4.27
CA LYS A 79 11.47 12.43 -4.46
C LYS A 79 12.23 11.49 -3.54
N ASP A 80 11.92 11.55 -2.25
CA ASP A 80 12.59 10.72 -1.24
C ASP A 80 12.34 9.22 -1.50
N THR A 81 11.11 8.85 -1.88
CA THR A 81 10.74 7.45 -2.15
C THR A 81 11.39 6.93 -3.43
N VAL A 82 11.48 7.72 -4.50
CA VAL A 82 12.19 7.32 -5.73
C VAL A 82 13.66 7.07 -5.43
N GLU A 83 14.28 7.89 -4.58
CA GLU A 83 15.67 7.67 -4.15
C GLU A 83 15.84 6.40 -3.32
N HIS A 84 14.97 6.15 -2.36
CA HIS A 84 15.07 5.00 -1.46
C HIS A 84 14.68 3.67 -2.11
N ASN A 85 13.68 3.69 -2.99
CA ASN A 85 13.10 2.48 -3.58
C ASN A 85 13.59 2.18 -5.01
N ARG A 86 14.71 2.78 -5.44
CA ARG A 86 15.27 2.62 -6.80
C ARG A 86 15.27 1.19 -7.29
N LYS A 87 15.82 0.27 -6.51
CA LYS A 87 15.92 -1.13 -6.89
C LYS A 87 14.55 -1.76 -7.13
N GLN A 88 13.59 -1.52 -6.25
CA GLN A 88 12.22 -2.03 -6.37
C GLN A 88 11.51 -1.41 -7.58
N ILE A 89 11.74 -0.13 -7.86
CA ILE A 89 11.17 0.56 -9.03
C ILE A 89 11.73 -0.05 -10.33
N ILE A 90 13.04 -0.28 -10.41
CA ILE A 90 13.69 -0.90 -11.58
C ILE A 90 13.18 -2.32 -11.77
N GLU A 91 13.14 -3.14 -10.72
CA GLU A 91 12.62 -4.51 -10.77
C GLU A 91 11.18 -4.53 -11.28
N ARG A 92 10.34 -3.63 -10.76
CA ARG A 92 8.93 -3.55 -11.15
C ARG A 92 8.73 -3.07 -12.58
N ILE A 93 9.55 -2.14 -13.06
CA ILE A 93 9.50 -1.69 -14.46
C ILE A 93 10.05 -2.78 -15.40
N ASN A 94 11.06 -3.54 -14.97
CA ASN A 94 11.56 -4.68 -15.74
C ASN A 94 10.56 -5.84 -15.82
N ASP A 95 9.62 -5.92 -14.87
CA ASP A 95 8.49 -6.85 -14.87
C ASP A 95 7.22 -6.25 -15.51
N PHE A 96 7.38 -5.27 -16.41
CA PHE A 96 6.27 -4.52 -17.00
C PHE A 96 5.21 -5.42 -17.65
N ASP A 97 5.61 -6.42 -18.43
CA ASP A 97 4.68 -7.34 -19.08
C ASP A 97 3.84 -8.13 -18.08
N LYS A 98 4.44 -8.59 -16.99
CA LYS A 98 3.70 -9.28 -15.93
C LYS A 98 2.66 -8.36 -15.25
N ILE A 99 2.99 -7.08 -15.07
CA ILE A 99 2.04 -6.09 -14.55
C ILE A 99 0.92 -5.88 -15.55
N ALA A 100 1.26 -5.70 -16.82
CA ALA A 100 0.31 -5.50 -17.90
C ALA A 100 -0.63 -6.69 -18.07
N GLU A 101 -0.12 -7.92 -18.00
CA GLU A 101 -0.92 -9.15 -18.03
C GLU A 101 -1.94 -9.20 -16.88
N ASN A 102 -1.51 -8.89 -15.65
CA ASN A 102 -2.41 -8.84 -14.50
C ASN A 102 -3.53 -7.80 -14.70
N GLU A 103 -3.20 -6.62 -15.22
CA GLU A 103 -4.19 -5.58 -15.50
C GLU A 103 -5.10 -5.95 -16.69
N ALA A 104 -4.58 -6.67 -17.69
CA ALA A 104 -5.37 -7.21 -18.79
C ALA A 104 -6.39 -8.27 -18.28
N GLU A 105 -5.99 -9.14 -17.37
CA GLU A 105 -6.90 -10.10 -16.73
C GLU A 105 -7.99 -9.42 -15.89
N GLN A 106 -7.66 -8.34 -15.17
CA GLN A 106 -8.67 -7.57 -14.45
C GLN A 106 -9.69 -6.93 -15.39
N LEU A 107 -9.22 -6.31 -16.49
CA LEU A 107 -10.12 -5.75 -17.51
C LEU A 107 -10.98 -6.82 -18.19
N LYS A 108 -10.43 -8.03 -18.38
CA LYS A 108 -11.20 -9.16 -18.92
C LYS A 108 -12.34 -9.58 -17.98
N LYS A 109 -12.16 -9.53 -16.67
CA LYS A 109 -13.23 -9.74 -15.68
C LYS A 109 -14.32 -8.65 -15.77
N GLU A 110 -13.94 -7.44 -16.22
CA GLU A 110 -14.87 -6.34 -16.51
C GLU A 110 -15.51 -6.43 -17.91
N GLY A 111 -15.21 -7.48 -18.69
CA GLY A 111 -15.73 -7.70 -20.03
C GLY A 111 -14.91 -7.04 -21.15
N ILE A 112 -13.69 -6.59 -20.89
CA ILE A 112 -12.80 -5.92 -21.83
C ILE A 112 -11.62 -6.81 -22.18
N ASP A 113 -11.56 -7.34 -23.39
CA ASP A 113 -10.39 -8.07 -23.89
C ASP A 113 -9.37 -7.08 -24.49
N ILE A 114 -8.52 -6.53 -23.63
CA ILE A 114 -7.54 -5.51 -24.05
C ILE A 114 -6.51 -6.07 -25.04
N ASN A 115 -6.15 -7.36 -24.96
CA ASN A 115 -5.21 -7.97 -25.89
C ASN A 115 -5.78 -7.99 -27.30
N ALA A 116 -7.07 -8.32 -27.45
CA ALA A 116 -7.74 -8.23 -28.75
C ALA A 116 -7.82 -6.78 -29.25
N VAL A 117 -8.05 -5.81 -28.37
CA VAL A 117 -8.08 -4.38 -28.73
C VAL A 117 -6.73 -3.91 -29.24
N LEU A 118 -5.64 -4.22 -28.53
CA LEU A 118 -4.26 -3.85 -28.92
C LEU A 118 -3.88 -4.50 -30.26
N LYS A 119 -4.13 -5.81 -30.42
CA LYS A 119 -3.88 -6.55 -31.67
C LYS A 119 -4.65 -5.94 -32.84
N ASN A 120 -5.93 -5.66 -32.68
CA ASN A 120 -6.74 -5.06 -33.73
C ASN A 120 -6.28 -3.65 -34.10
N SER A 121 -5.82 -2.86 -33.12
CA SER A 121 -5.35 -1.50 -33.34
C SER A 121 -4.01 -1.45 -34.08
N LEU A 122 -3.14 -2.42 -33.86
CA LEU A 122 -1.80 -2.49 -34.46
C LEU A 122 -1.73 -3.44 -35.66
N GLN A 123 -2.80 -4.23 -35.89
CA GLN A 123 -2.86 -5.25 -36.97
C GLN A 123 -1.71 -6.25 -36.94
N THR A 124 -1.19 -6.55 -35.75
CA THR A 124 -0.11 -7.49 -35.53
C THR A 124 -0.27 -8.21 -34.19
N GLU A 125 0.34 -9.38 -34.04
CA GLU A 125 0.40 -10.09 -32.77
C GLU A 125 1.34 -9.37 -31.80
N LEU A 126 0.98 -9.33 -30.52
CA LEU A 126 1.77 -8.63 -29.50
C LEU A 126 3.19 -9.20 -29.37
N ASP A 127 3.33 -10.53 -29.45
CA ASP A 127 4.63 -11.23 -29.37
C ASP A 127 5.63 -10.83 -30.46
N ASN A 128 5.16 -10.18 -31.53
CA ASN A 128 6.00 -9.70 -32.61
C ASN A 128 6.43 -8.22 -32.46
N ILE A 129 6.06 -7.60 -31.33
CA ILE A 129 6.32 -6.19 -31.09
C ILE A 129 7.47 -6.04 -30.09
N HIS A 130 8.67 -5.72 -30.57
CA HIS A 130 9.86 -5.47 -29.74
C HIS A 130 10.60 -4.25 -30.26
N LEU A 131 10.38 -3.09 -29.64
CA LEU A 131 11.03 -1.84 -30.05
C LEU A 131 12.51 -1.76 -29.67
N SER A 132 13.00 -2.60 -28.77
CA SER A 132 14.42 -2.63 -28.39
C SER A 132 15.37 -2.92 -29.55
N GLN A 133 14.87 -3.55 -30.62
CA GLN A 133 15.66 -3.85 -31.84
C GLN A 133 15.78 -2.65 -32.76
N ASP A 134 14.88 -1.68 -32.64
CA ASP A 134 14.75 -0.54 -33.55
C ASP A 134 15.23 0.79 -32.94
N ILE A 135 15.54 0.81 -31.64
CA ILE A 135 15.90 2.01 -30.89
C ILE A 135 17.34 1.89 -30.38
N SER A 136 18.18 2.84 -30.77
CA SER A 136 19.54 2.97 -30.23
C SER A 136 19.53 3.82 -28.94
N PHE A 137 19.92 3.22 -27.82
CA PHE A 137 20.04 3.92 -26.55
C PHE A 137 21.47 4.24 -26.19
N ILE A 138 21.67 5.32 -25.43
CA ILE A 138 22.96 5.52 -24.76
C ILE A 138 23.22 4.35 -23.80
N LYS A 139 24.47 3.91 -23.72
CA LYS A 139 24.89 2.70 -23.00
C LYS A 139 24.43 2.70 -21.53
N GLU A 140 24.47 3.85 -20.86
CA GLU A 140 24.02 4.01 -19.47
C GLU A 140 22.51 3.78 -19.29
N PHE A 141 21.73 3.89 -20.35
CA PHE A 141 20.30 3.63 -20.30
C PHE A 141 19.94 2.20 -20.71
N SER A 142 20.76 1.57 -21.56
CA SER A 142 20.53 0.19 -22.02
C SER A 142 20.93 -0.87 -20.98
N ASP A 143 21.89 -0.57 -20.10
CA ASP A 143 22.36 -1.52 -19.11
C ASP A 143 21.29 -1.76 -18.04
N GLY A 144 20.67 -2.98 -18.04
CA GLY A 144 19.65 -3.39 -17.08
C GLY A 144 18.22 -2.92 -17.37
N ASN A 145 18.00 -2.31 -18.52
CA ASN A 145 16.69 -1.80 -18.94
C ASN A 145 15.95 -2.82 -19.82
N LYS A 146 14.83 -3.34 -19.33
CA LYS A 146 13.94 -4.24 -20.08
C LYS A 146 12.62 -3.61 -20.49
N LEU A 147 12.39 -2.33 -20.21
CA LEU A 147 11.12 -1.68 -20.51
C LEU A 147 10.78 -1.72 -22.01
N PHE A 148 11.78 -1.53 -22.87
CA PHE A 148 11.60 -1.53 -24.32
C PHE A 148 11.58 -2.94 -24.93
N ASP A 149 11.94 -3.96 -24.15
CA ASP A 149 11.71 -5.37 -24.51
C ASP A 149 10.26 -5.80 -24.23
N SER A 150 9.52 -5.02 -23.43
CA SER A 150 8.12 -5.30 -23.13
C SER A 150 7.26 -5.15 -24.38
N MET A 151 6.48 -6.20 -24.68
CA MET A 151 5.51 -6.18 -25.79
C MET A 151 4.39 -5.18 -25.53
N TYR A 152 3.92 -5.05 -24.29
CA TYR A 152 2.84 -4.11 -23.94
C TYR A 152 3.29 -2.66 -23.95
N PHE A 153 4.48 -2.37 -23.42
CA PHE A 153 5.01 -1.00 -23.49
C PHE A 153 5.26 -0.58 -24.92
N SER A 154 5.85 -1.46 -25.72
CA SER A 154 6.06 -1.26 -27.16
C SER A 154 4.74 -1.05 -27.91
N ALA A 155 3.71 -1.86 -27.62
CA ALA A 155 2.38 -1.70 -28.21
C ALA A 155 1.76 -0.33 -27.87
N LEU A 156 1.83 0.11 -26.61
CA LEU A 156 1.32 1.42 -26.19
C LEU A 156 2.05 2.58 -26.87
N LEU A 157 3.37 2.48 -27.05
CA LEU A 157 4.16 3.47 -27.80
C LEU A 157 3.75 3.55 -29.28
N LEU A 158 3.58 2.40 -29.95
CA LEU A 158 3.13 2.37 -31.33
C LEU A 158 1.72 2.94 -31.51
N ILE A 159 0.81 2.66 -30.57
CA ILE A 159 -0.53 3.25 -30.57
C ILE A 159 -0.46 4.77 -30.37
N TYR A 160 0.39 5.25 -29.46
CA TYR A 160 0.60 6.68 -29.28
C TYR A 160 1.11 7.36 -30.57
N LYS A 161 1.99 6.69 -31.32
CA LYS A 161 2.51 7.15 -32.60
C LYS A 161 1.44 7.16 -33.71
N ASN A 162 0.50 6.24 -33.66
CA ASN A 162 -0.58 6.12 -34.65
C ASN A 162 -1.63 7.23 -34.44
N LYS A 163 -1.53 8.31 -35.21
CA LYS A 163 -2.42 9.48 -35.10
C LYS A 163 -3.88 9.19 -35.48
N ASP A 164 -4.12 8.11 -36.22
CA ASP A 164 -5.48 7.74 -36.67
C ASP A 164 -6.23 6.92 -35.61
N PHE A 165 -5.52 6.40 -34.60
CA PHE A 165 -6.12 5.53 -33.59
C PHE A 165 -6.96 6.27 -32.56
N SER A 166 -6.56 7.47 -32.14
CA SER A 166 -7.20 8.18 -31.02
C SER A 166 -7.49 9.65 -31.34
N SER A 167 -8.41 10.25 -30.59
CA SER A 167 -8.53 11.69 -30.56
C SER A 167 -7.24 12.32 -30.03
N GLU A 168 -6.93 13.55 -30.45
CA GLU A 168 -5.73 14.28 -29.99
C GLU A 168 -5.67 14.38 -28.46
N VAL A 169 -6.83 14.49 -27.79
CA VAL A 169 -6.90 14.56 -26.33
C VAL A 169 -6.48 13.22 -25.70
N GLU A 170 -7.05 12.09 -26.17
CA GLU A 170 -6.72 10.76 -25.63
C GLU A 170 -5.26 10.40 -25.94
N ARG A 171 -4.77 10.74 -27.12
CA ARG A 171 -3.37 10.57 -27.50
C ARG A 171 -2.43 11.33 -26.57
N ARG A 172 -2.73 12.60 -26.24
CA ARG A 172 -1.95 13.38 -25.27
C ARG A 172 -1.98 12.78 -23.87
N GLU A 173 -3.10 12.25 -23.45
CA GLU A 173 -3.20 11.59 -22.14
C GLU A 173 -2.35 10.30 -22.10
N LEU A 174 -2.40 9.48 -23.15
CA LEU A 174 -1.52 8.31 -23.28
C LEU A 174 -0.04 8.71 -23.28
N GLY A 175 0.32 9.77 -24.03
CA GLY A 175 1.68 10.31 -24.05
C GLY A 175 2.18 10.74 -22.67
N LYS A 176 1.34 11.37 -21.86
CA LYS A 176 1.70 11.74 -20.47
C LYS A 176 1.98 10.51 -19.60
N ILE A 177 1.20 9.44 -19.76
CA ILE A 177 1.42 8.19 -19.01
C ILE A 177 2.76 7.58 -19.41
N LEU A 178 3.01 7.42 -20.70
CA LEU A 178 4.25 6.84 -21.22
C LEU A 178 5.48 7.65 -20.81
N LEU A 179 5.41 8.98 -20.95
CA LEU A 179 6.45 9.88 -20.48
C LEU A 179 6.72 9.74 -18.98
N SER A 180 5.66 9.65 -18.18
CA SER A 180 5.78 9.50 -16.72
C SER A 180 6.43 8.17 -16.32
N ILE A 181 6.13 7.08 -17.04
CA ILE A 181 6.77 5.77 -16.81
C ILE A 181 8.26 5.85 -17.14
N MET A 182 8.61 6.47 -18.27
CA MET A 182 10.01 6.66 -18.68
C MET A 182 10.78 7.55 -17.70
N GLN A 183 10.19 8.66 -17.26
CA GLN A 183 10.81 9.55 -16.28
C GLN A 183 11.05 8.86 -14.95
N LEU A 184 10.09 8.03 -14.49
CA LEU A 184 10.25 7.24 -13.28
C LEU A 184 11.41 6.24 -13.43
N HIS A 185 11.49 5.56 -14.57
CA HIS A 185 12.56 4.60 -14.86
C HIS A 185 13.94 5.25 -14.87
N ILE A 186 14.08 6.36 -15.60
CA ILE A 186 15.34 7.10 -15.68
C ILE A 186 15.77 7.61 -14.30
N GLY A 187 14.84 8.16 -13.52
CA GLY A 187 15.12 8.61 -12.16
C GLY A 187 15.57 7.50 -11.23
N ALA A 188 15.08 6.28 -11.44
CA ALA A 188 15.48 5.12 -10.66
C ALA A 188 16.84 4.53 -11.10
N LEU A 189 17.15 4.50 -12.42
CA LEU A 189 18.37 3.89 -12.94
C LEU A 189 19.64 4.67 -12.58
N SER A 190 19.60 5.99 -12.52
CA SER A 190 20.81 6.80 -12.51
C SER A 190 21.04 7.58 -11.22
N GLU A 191 21.92 7.05 -10.35
CA GLU A 191 22.49 7.82 -9.26
C GLU A 191 23.34 9.02 -9.74
N SER A 192 24.12 8.82 -10.78
CA SER A 192 24.95 9.88 -11.35
C SER A 192 24.10 10.93 -12.10
N LEU A 193 23.04 10.54 -12.79
CA LEU A 193 22.07 11.45 -13.40
C LEU A 193 21.27 12.20 -12.32
N THR A 194 20.80 11.55 -11.29
CA THR A 194 20.10 12.21 -10.17
C THR A 194 21.03 13.17 -9.41
N ARG A 195 22.29 12.79 -9.20
CA ARG A 195 23.30 13.70 -8.61
C ARG A 195 23.62 14.87 -9.51
N LYS A 196 23.83 14.64 -10.80
CA LYS A 196 24.04 15.72 -11.78
C LYS A 196 22.85 16.67 -11.85
N ILE A 197 21.62 16.17 -11.70
CA ILE A 197 20.40 17.00 -11.58
C ILE A 197 20.39 17.78 -10.29
N ASN A 198 20.77 17.17 -9.16
CA ASN A 198 20.83 17.83 -7.86
C ASN A 198 22.00 18.83 -7.76
N ASP A 199 23.13 18.51 -8.39
CA ASP A 199 24.31 19.39 -8.49
C ASP A 199 24.17 20.43 -9.59
N GLY A 200 23.37 20.14 -10.63
CA GLY A 200 23.11 20.98 -11.79
C GLY A 200 22.07 22.08 -11.60
N VAL A 201 21.71 22.41 -10.34
CA VAL A 201 20.91 23.60 -10.01
C VAL A 201 21.55 24.91 -10.53
N PHE A 202 22.80 24.84 -11.01
CA PHE A 202 23.57 25.98 -11.50
C PHE A 202 23.99 25.95 -12.96
N GLU A 203 23.76 24.89 -13.74
CA GLU A 203 24.13 24.85 -15.15
C GLU A 203 22.97 24.46 -16.09
N LYS A 204 22.47 25.50 -16.76
CA LYS A 204 21.82 25.58 -18.08
C LYS A 204 21.00 24.42 -18.66
N LYS A 205 19.77 24.74 -18.94
CA LYS A 205 18.82 24.51 -20.07
C LYS A 205 18.99 23.32 -21.04
N ASP A 206 19.96 22.43 -20.90
CA ASP A 206 20.18 21.28 -21.78
C ASP A 206 19.74 19.94 -21.17
N ASP A 207 18.81 19.95 -20.22
CA ASP A 207 18.33 18.77 -19.51
C ASP A 207 17.21 18.02 -20.29
N GLU A 208 16.99 18.36 -21.55
CA GLU A 208 16.05 17.67 -22.42
C GLU A 208 16.81 16.65 -23.26
N ILE A 209 16.65 15.36 -22.94
CA ILE A 209 17.16 14.28 -23.77
C ILE A 209 16.04 13.82 -24.71
N ASP A 210 16.30 13.92 -25.98
CA ASP A 210 15.46 13.38 -27.03
C ASP A 210 15.81 11.89 -27.21
N ILE A 211 14.93 11.01 -26.72
CA ILE A 211 15.13 9.56 -26.80
C ILE A 211 14.45 8.99 -28.07
N PHE A 212 13.71 9.80 -28.83
CA PHE A 212 12.82 9.32 -29.86
C PHE A 212 13.00 9.97 -31.23
N ASP A 213 14.20 10.47 -31.53
CA ASP A 213 14.50 11.09 -32.86
C ASP A 213 14.09 10.18 -34.01
N ASP A 214 14.32 8.87 -33.90
CA ASP A 214 14.00 7.89 -34.96
C ASP A 214 12.48 7.54 -35.02
N ILE A 215 11.68 7.88 -34.00
CA ILE A 215 10.24 7.59 -33.95
C ILE A 215 9.41 8.80 -34.50
N GLY A 216 10.04 9.92 -34.79
CA GLY A 216 9.42 11.06 -35.49
C GLY A 216 8.50 11.94 -34.65
N GLU A 217 8.41 11.71 -33.34
CA GLU A 217 7.81 12.61 -32.37
C GLU A 217 8.72 12.75 -31.12
N ILE A 218 9.10 13.98 -30.84
CA ILE A 218 9.99 14.33 -29.72
C ILE A 218 9.21 14.20 -28.43
N ILE A 219 9.58 13.25 -27.58
CA ILE A 219 9.17 13.21 -26.19
C ILE A 219 10.33 13.74 -25.36
N GLN A 220 10.22 14.99 -24.92
CA GLN A 220 11.22 15.62 -24.06
C GLN A 220 11.10 15.09 -22.64
N LEU A 221 12.18 14.51 -22.10
CA LEU A 221 12.27 14.01 -20.74
C LEU A 221 12.90 15.06 -19.85
N ASN A 222 12.17 15.49 -18.85
CA ASN A 222 12.70 16.39 -17.82
C ASN A 222 13.09 15.57 -16.59
N TYR A 223 14.37 15.37 -16.38
CA TYR A 223 14.92 14.59 -15.28
C TYR A 223 14.61 15.17 -13.89
N ALA A 224 14.47 16.50 -13.80
CA ALA A 224 14.16 17.16 -12.53
C ALA A 224 12.76 16.83 -11.98
N SER A 225 11.87 16.34 -12.85
CA SER A 225 10.50 15.94 -12.49
C SER A 225 10.28 14.43 -12.40
N SER A 226 11.36 13.63 -12.33
CA SER A 226 11.31 12.15 -12.22
C SER A 226 10.35 11.74 -11.11
N GLY A 227 9.33 10.97 -11.45
CA GLY A 227 8.26 10.54 -10.57
C GLY A 227 7.15 11.56 -10.28
N LEU A 228 7.39 12.86 -10.45
CA LEU A 228 6.39 13.89 -10.12
C LEU A 228 5.26 13.99 -11.14
N SER A 229 5.57 13.91 -12.44
CA SER A 229 4.57 14.03 -13.51
C SER A 229 3.53 12.90 -13.45
N GLY A 230 3.96 11.66 -13.20
CA GLY A 230 3.07 10.55 -13.05
C GLY A 230 2.19 10.66 -11.80
N MET A 231 2.75 11.15 -10.70
CA MET A 231 1.97 11.44 -9.50
C MET A 231 0.92 12.53 -9.75
N GLU A 232 1.27 13.63 -10.38
CA GLU A 232 0.33 14.68 -10.73
C GLU A 232 -0.78 14.15 -11.64
N TYR A 233 -0.42 13.36 -12.63
CA TYR A 233 -1.37 12.67 -13.49
C TYR A 233 -2.35 11.81 -12.68
N LEU A 234 -1.82 10.95 -11.80
CA LEU A 234 -2.62 10.03 -10.99
C LEU A 234 -3.54 10.74 -9.99
N LEU A 235 -3.13 11.88 -9.45
CA LEU A 235 -3.95 12.65 -8.51
C LEU A 235 -5.06 13.46 -9.19
N GLU A 236 -4.84 13.93 -10.41
CA GLU A 236 -5.73 14.88 -11.09
C GLU A 236 -6.70 14.20 -12.06
N LYS A 237 -6.38 13.02 -12.56
CA LYS A 237 -7.14 12.38 -13.64
C LYS A 237 -8.13 11.33 -13.15
N GLN A 238 -9.31 11.39 -13.72
CA GLN A 238 -10.32 10.34 -13.59
C GLN A 238 -10.01 9.19 -14.53
N LYS A 239 -10.47 7.99 -14.17
CA LYS A 239 -10.34 6.82 -15.03
C LYS A 239 -11.05 7.02 -16.36
N ALA A 240 -10.40 6.61 -17.44
CA ALA A 240 -10.92 6.71 -18.79
C ALA A 240 -12.23 5.91 -18.97
N ASN A 241 -13.12 6.41 -19.81
CA ASN A 241 -14.32 5.70 -20.19
C ASN A 241 -13.98 4.56 -21.15
N THR A 242 -14.51 3.38 -20.90
CA THR A 242 -14.22 2.15 -21.65
C THR A 242 -15.20 1.85 -22.78
N THR A 243 -16.06 2.79 -23.14
CA THR A 243 -17.02 2.61 -24.24
C THR A 243 -16.39 2.62 -25.64
N THR A 244 -15.19 3.19 -25.78
CA THR A 244 -14.41 3.22 -27.02
C THR A 244 -13.13 2.40 -26.88
N GLN A 245 -12.59 1.91 -28.01
CA GLN A 245 -11.29 1.20 -28.02
C GLN A 245 -10.16 2.06 -27.48
N THR A 246 -10.13 3.34 -27.84
CA THR A 246 -9.13 4.30 -27.36
C THR A 246 -9.26 4.50 -25.84
N GLY A 247 -10.48 4.61 -25.33
CA GLY A 247 -10.72 4.69 -23.90
C GLY A 247 -10.34 3.41 -23.13
N GLN A 248 -10.50 2.23 -23.76
CA GLN A 248 -10.04 0.96 -23.19
C GLN A 248 -8.51 0.89 -23.09
N VAL A 249 -7.80 1.30 -24.16
CA VAL A 249 -6.33 1.40 -24.13
C VAL A 249 -5.85 2.41 -23.10
N LEU A 250 -6.49 3.57 -23.01
CA LEU A 250 -6.14 4.59 -22.03
C LEU A 250 -6.39 4.08 -20.59
N ARG A 251 -7.51 3.38 -20.34
CA ARG A 251 -7.81 2.74 -19.05
C ARG A 251 -6.74 1.71 -18.68
N PHE A 252 -6.33 0.89 -19.64
CA PHE A 252 -5.27 -0.08 -19.45
C PHE A 252 -3.94 0.59 -19.06
N ALA A 253 -3.51 1.60 -19.80
CA ALA A 253 -2.32 2.38 -19.47
C ALA A 253 -2.42 3.06 -18.10
N GLN A 254 -3.60 3.58 -17.73
CA GLN A 254 -3.86 4.16 -16.40
C GLN A 254 -3.72 3.12 -15.29
N ASN A 255 -4.23 1.91 -15.48
CA ASN A 255 -4.09 0.84 -14.49
C ASN A 255 -2.61 0.44 -14.32
N ILE A 256 -1.86 0.34 -15.41
CA ILE A 256 -0.43 0.02 -15.35
C ILE A 256 0.36 1.09 -14.58
N ILE A 257 0.18 2.38 -14.87
CA ILE A 257 0.89 3.43 -14.14
C ILE A 257 0.49 3.44 -12.66
N GLU A 258 -0.77 3.18 -12.31
CA GLU A 258 -1.21 3.00 -10.91
C GLU A 258 -0.45 1.86 -10.23
N ALA A 259 -0.32 0.71 -10.90
CA ALA A 259 0.40 -0.44 -10.40
C ALA A 259 1.90 -0.17 -10.24
N LEU A 260 2.53 0.55 -11.18
CA LEU A 260 3.94 0.94 -11.08
C LEU A 260 4.17 1.91 -9.92
N TYR A 261 3.27 2.89 -9.73
CA TYR A 261 3.38 3.87 -8.65
C TYR A 261 3.03 3.30 -7.27
N ALA A 262 2.49 2.10 -7.19
CA ALA A 262 2.21 1.43 -5.92
C ALA A 262 3.44 1.28 -5.01
N VAL A 263 4.65 1.21 -5.57
CA VAL A 263 5.92 1.15 -4.82
C VAL A 263 6.59 2.52 -4.62
N VAL A 264 6.03 3.56 -5.24
CA VAL A 264 6.52 4.95 -5.15
C VAL A 264 5.74 5.75 -4.12
N LEU A 265 4.45 5.42 -3.93
CA LEU A 265 3.56 6.13 -3.02
C LEU A 265 3.61 5.52 -1.63
N ASP A 266 4.38 6.12 -0.76
CA ASP A 266 4.48 5.71 0.64
C ASP A 266 3.77 6.69 1.57
N TYR A 267 2.46 6.43 1.85
CA TYR A 267 1.70 7.20 2.84
C TYR A 267 2.21 7.00 4.26
N LYS A 268 2.91 5.90 4.51
CA LYS A 268 3.46 5.56 5.83
C LYS A 268 4.56 6.53 6.20
N SER A 269 5.47 6.84 5.26
CA SER A 269 6.50 7.88 5.46
C SER A 269 5.92 9.21 5.88
N LEU A 270 4.73 9.57 5.35
CA LEU A 270 4.05 10.82 5.73
C LEU A 270 3.65 10.81 7.20
N ILE A 271 3.12 9.70 7.69
CA ILE A 271 2.77 9.55 9.11
C ILE A 271 4.05 9.51 9.95
N ASP A 272 5.03 8.72 9.57
CA ASP A 272 6.28 8.53 10.30
C ASP A 272 7.10 9.80 10.45
N SER A 273 7.13 10.62 9.44
CA SER A 273 7.83 11.92 9.47
C SER A 273 7.10 12.99 10.28
N ASN A 274 5.79 12.83 10.53
CA ASN A 274 4.97 13.89 11.11
C ASN A 274 4.27 13.53 12.43
N TRP A 275 4.24 12.25 12.85
CA TRP A 275 3.51 11.84 14.04
C TRP A 275 3.97 12.51 15.34
N HIS A 276 5.25 12.91 15.45
CA HIS A 276 5.80 13.61 16.61
C HIS A 276 5.14 14.99 16.85
N TYR A 277 4.57 15.60 15.81
CA TYR A 277 3.81 16.84 15.96
C TYR A 277 2.49 16.65 16.70
N LEU A 278 2.02 15.41 16.88
CA LEU A 278 0.88 15.11 17.76
C LEU A 278 1.15 15.49 19.22
N TYR A 279 2.41 15.53 19.65
CA TYR A 279 2.80 15.81 21.04
C TYR A 279 3.19 17.28 21.30
N SER A 280 3.22 18.10 20.27
CA SER A 280 3.66 19.50 20.41
C SER A 280 2.82 20.47 19.58
N PRO A 281 1.49 20.51 19.76
CA PRO A 281 0.60 21.41 19.00
C PRO A 281 0.90 22.90 19.27
N GLU A 282 1.44 23.24 20.44
CA GLU A 282 1.84 24.60 20.78
C GLU A 282 2.98 25.10 19.89
N SER A 283 3.96 24.26 19.61
CA SER A 283 5.15 24.62 18.82
C SER A 283 4.88 24.67 17.32
N ASP A 284 4.06 23.77 16.77
CA ASP A 284 3.72 23.73 15.35
C ASP A 284 2.26 23.33 15.11
N TRP A 285 1.36 24.26 15.29
CA TRP A 285 -0.07 24.07 15.09
C TRP A 285 -0.42 23.59 13.68
N ALA A 286 0.25 24.12 12.65
CA ALA A 286 -0.05 23.76 11.28
C ALA A 286 0.26 22.30 10.99
N LYS A 287 1.39 21.77 11.48
CA LYS A 287 1.76 20.38 11.33
C LYS A 287 0.90 19.46 12.20
N PHE A 288 0.55 19.88 13.42
CA PHE A 288 -0.42 19.18 14.26
C PHE A 288 -1.76 18.99 13.53
N CYS A 289 -2.32 20.08 12.95
CA CYS A 289 -3.55 19.98 12.16
C CYS A 289 -3.39 19.00 10.99
N LYS A 290 -2.29 19.11 10.24
CA LYS A 290 -2.04 18.29 9.06
C LYS A 290 -2.04 16.80 9.37
N ILE A 291 -1.31 16.39 10.42
CA ILE A 291 -1.25 14.96 10.79
C ILE A 291 -2.58 14.47 11.35
N CYS A 292 -3.27 15.24 12.18
CA CYS A 292 -4.59 14.89 12.70
C CYS A 292 -5.60 14.68 11.56
N ILE A 293 -5.67 15.62 10.61
CA ILE A 293 -6.59 15.54 9.47
C ILE A 293 -6.22 14.38 8.58
N PHE A 294 -4.94 14.09 8.39
CA PHE A 294 -4.50 12.96 7.56
C PHE A 294 -4.91 11.62 8.18
N LEU A 295 -4.72 11.43 9.49
CA LEU A 295 -5.17 10.23 10.19
C LEU A 295 -6.70 10.05 10.12
N LEU A 296 -7.46 11.14 10.28
CA LEU A 296 -8.91 11.13 10.07
C LEU A 296 -9.27 10.75 8.63
N ASN A 297 -8.52 11.23 7.65
CA ASN A 297 -8.72 10.93 6.24
C ASN A 297 -8.51 9.43 5.94
N VAL A 298 -7.42 8.87 6.45
CA VAL A 298 -7.10 7.44 6.32
C VAL A 298 -8.21 6.59 6.94
N ARG A 299 -8.66 6.93 8.15
CA ARG A 299 -9.77 6.23 8.82
C ARG A 299 -11.05 6.28 8.00
N ASN A 300 -11.44 7.47 7.54
CA ASN A 300 -12.68 7.64 6.78
C ASN A 300 -12.64 6.85 5.47
N TYR A 301 -11.51 6.86 4.76
CA TYR A 301 -11.31 6.07 3.56
C TYR A 301 -11.48 4.57 3.84
N ILE A 302 -10.81 4.04 4.88
CA ILE A 302 -10.90 2.62 5.24
C ILE A 302 -12.34 2.24 5.60
N SER A 303 -13.03 3.07 6.39
CA SER A 303 -14.41 2.82 6.76
C SER A 303 -15.34 2.79 5.53
N GLU A 304 -15.18 3.72 4.60
CA GLU A 304 -15.99 3.77 3.37
C GLU A 304 -15.77 2.57 2.44
N ILE A 305 -14.52 2.11 2.28
CA ILE A 305 -14.26 0.92 1.45
C ILE A 305 -14.74 -0.36 2.16
N ALA A 306 -14.61 -0.43 3.47
CA ALA A 306 -15.11 -1.55 4.26
C ALA A 306 -16.64 -1.66 4.17
N GLU A 307 -17.37 -0.57 4.27
CA GLU A 307 -18.83 -0.55 4.08
C GLU A 307 -19.24 -1.04 2.68
N LYS A 308 -18.50 -0.63 1.64
CA LYS A 308 -18.78 -1.03 0.24
C LYS A 308 -18.44 -2.49 -0.05
N ALA A 309 -17.45 -3.06 0.63
CA ALA A 309 -16.96 -4.40 0.38
C ALA A 309 -17.98 -5.50 0.75
N ASN A 310 -18.91 -5.22 1.68
CA ASN A 310 -19.96 -6.13 2.15
C ASN A 310 -19.44 -7.56 2.42
N PRO A 311 -18.59 -7.77 3.44
CA PRO A 311 -17.95 -9.04 3.70
C PRO A 311 -18.94 -10.19 3.99
N SER A 312 -20.15 -9.88 4.49
CA SER A 312 -21.18 -10.86 4.78
C SER A 312 -21.74 -11.57 3.56
N ALA A 313 -21.55 -11.00 2.36
CA ALA A 313 -21.99 -11.60 1.10
C ALA A 313 -20.93 -12.47 0.41
N LYS A 314 -19.73 -12.61 1.01
CA LYS A 314 -18.58 -13.30 0.43
C LYS A 314 -18.06 -14.35 1.39
N THR A 315 -17.57 -15.46 0.84
CA THR A 315 -16.77 -16.43 1.59
C THR A 315 -15.29 -16.06 1.51
N GLY A 316 -14.55 -16.26 2.61
CA GLY A 316 -13.12 -15.95 2.67
C GLY A 316 -12.51 -16.49 3.96
N TYR A 317 -11.25 -16.20 4.20
CA TYR A 317 -10.47 -16.77 5.31
C TYR A 317 -11.16 -16.65 6.68
N TYR A 318 -11.83 -15.53 6.97
CA TYR A 318 -12.52 -15.34 8.25
C TYR A 318 -13.77 -16.22 8.40
N HIS A 319 -14.52 -16.43 7.32
CA HIS A 319 -15.69 -17.32 7.35
C HIS A 319 -15.28 -18.77 7.53
N VAL A 320 -14.25 -19.20 6.80
CA VAL A 320 -13.70 -20.55 6.93
C VAL A 320 -13.16 -20.80 8.35
N LEU A 321 -12.48 -19.81 8.95
CA LEU A 321 -12.05 -19.89 10.34
C LEU A 321 -13.25 -19.97 11.28
N LYS A 322 -14.28 -19.14 11.06
CA LYS A 322 -15.49 -19.15 11.87
C LYS A 322 -16.15 -20.53 11.89
N ASP A 323 -16.32 -21.14 10.72
CA ASP A 323 -16.92 -22.47 10.60
C ASP A 323 -16.10 -23.54 11.37
N ALA A 324 -14.77 -23.46 11.31
CA ALA A 324 -13.90 -24.35 12.08
C ALA A 324 -14.01 -24.14 13.60
N LEU A 325 -14.16 -22.89 14.05
CA LEU A 325 -14.37 -22.54 15.46
C LEU A 325 -15.75 -23.00 15.95
N ASP A 326 -16.78 -22.78 15.17
CA ASP A 326 -18.15 -23.21 15.47
C ASP A 326 -18.23 -24.76 15.54
N ALA A 327 -17.42 -25.46 14.74
CA ALA A 327 -17.26 -26.91 14.77
C ALA A 327 -16.34 -27.41 15.92
N ASN A 328 -15.75 -26.53 16.72
CA ASN A 328 -14.80 -26.84 17.79
C ASN A 328 -13.60 -27.71 17.33
N MET A 329 -13.06 -27.43 16.15
CA MET A 329 -11.95 -28.21 15.56
C MET A 329 -10.66 -28.06 16.39
N PHE A 330 -10.43 -26.89 16.98
CA PHE A 330 -9.28 -26.57 17.84
C PHE A 330 -9.64 -25.44 18.83
N GLU A 331 -8.79 -25.25 19.83
CA GLU A 331 -8.88 -24.11 20.75
C GLU A 331 -8.07 -22.92 20.19
N THR A 332 -8.54 -21.70 20.46
CA THR A 332 -7.79 -20.49 20.14
C THR A 332 -7.18 -19.86 21.39
N SER A 333 -5.95 -19.38 21.28
CA SER A 333 -5.33 -18.57 22.34
C SER A 333 -5.66 -17.08 22.17
N VAL A 334 -5.21 -16.50 21.08
CA VAL A 334 -5.52 -15.13 20.66
C VAL A 334 -5.55 -15.04 19.14
N ILE A 335 -6.51 -14.30 18.64
CA ILE A 335 -6.60 -13.92 17.22
C ILE A 335 -6.16 -12.46 17.14
N ALA A 336 -5.09 -12.22 16.37
CA ALA A 336 -4.55 -10.88 16.15
C ALA A 336 -4.60 -10.48 14.67
N THR A 337 -4.65 -9.19 14.42
CA THR A 337 -4.61 -8.64 13.06
C THR A 337 -3.76 -7.37 12.99
N THR A 338 -3.14 -7.15 11.85
CA THR A 338 -2.50 -5.89 11.47
C THR A 338 -3.43 -5.02 10.62
N ASN A 339 -4.59 -5.51 10.25
CA ASN A 339 -5.61 -4.80 9.48
C ASN A 339 -6.35 -3.79 10.38
N TYR A 340 -6.84 -2.70 9.78
CA TYR A 340 -7.48 -1.61 10.51
C TYR A 340 -9.00 -1.70 10.56
N ASN A 341 -9.62 -2.43 9.63
CA ASN A 341 -11.08 -2.59 9.59
C ASN A 341 -11.55 -3.68 10.57
N GLU A 342 -12.85 -3.65 10.89
CA GLU A 342 -13.43 -4.54 11.89
C GLU A 342 -13.97 -5.86 11.28
N PHE A 343 -13.71 -6.21 10.01
CA PHE A 343 -14.25 -7.40 9.34
C PHE A 343 -14.05 -8.67 10.14
N ILE A 344 -12.82 -8.91 10.59
CA ILE A 344 -12.48 -10.10 11.35
C ILE A 344 -13.31 -10.20 12.63
N LYS A 345 -13.48 -9.10 13.35
CA LYS A 345 -14.27 -9.03 14.58
C LYS A 345 -15.76 -9.24 14.31
N ASP A 346 -16.26 -8.61 13.22
CA ASP A 346 -17.68 -8.70 12.84
C ASP A 346 -18.06 -10.10 12.37
N ILE A 347 -17.17 -10.81 11.69
CA ILE A 347 -17.41 -12.17 11.22
C ILE A 347 -17.24 -13.18 12.35
N LEU A 348 -16.13 -13.12 13.08
CA LEU A 348 -15.80 -14.10 14.11
C LEU A 348 -16.59 -13.90 15.42
N LYS A 349 -17.08 -12.67 15.70
CA LYS A 349 -17.75 -12.30 16.95
C LYS A 349 -16.94 -12.64 18.21
N GLN A 350 -15.61 -12.45 18.12
CA GLN A 350 -14.66 -12.70 19.20
C GLN A 350 -13.80 -11.46 19.44
N ASP A 351 -13.08 -11.45 20.57
CA ASP A 351 -12.09 -10.44 20.87
C ASP A 351 -10.88 -10.58 19.91
N ILE A 352 -10.55 -9.50 19.25
CA ILE A 352 -9.44 -9.42 18.27
C ILE A 352 -8.38 -8.46 18.79
N ALA A 353 -7.13 -8.90 18.76
CA ALA A 353 -5.99 -8.05 19.07
C ALA A 353 -5.56 -7.25 17.82
N PHE A 354 -6.03 -6.01 17.71
CA PHE A 354 -5.61 -5.10 16.64
C PHE A 354 -4.22 -4.55 16.94
N LEU A 355 -3.20 -5.06 16.28
CA LEU A 355 -1.80 -4.76 16.60
C LEU A 355 -1.31 -3.43 15.99
N ASN A 356 -1.94 -2.95 14.92
CA ASN A 356 -1.64 -1.65 14.31
C ASN A 356 -2.73 -0.59 14.57
N GLY A 357 -3.65 -0.86 15.51
CA GLY A 357 -4.84 -0.03 15.72
C GLY A 357 -6.01 -0.46 14.84
N SER A 358 -7.11 0.30 14.88
CA SER A 358 -8.29 0.04 14.04
C SER A 358 -9.11 1.30 13.81
N THR A 359 -10.10 1.22 12.93
CA THR A 359 -11.05 2.32 12.65
C THR A 359 -11.88 2.71 13.86
N GLU A 360 -12.05 1.83 14.84
CA GLU A 360 -12.81 2.09 16.08
C GLU A 360 -11.93 2.51 17.26
N LEU A 361 -10.61 2.40 17.12
CA LEU A 361 -9.68 2.80 18.18
C LEU A 361 -9.20 4.25 17.95
N TRP A 362 -9.18 4.99 19.06
CA TRP A 362 -8.75 6.36 19.11
C TRP A 362 -7.59 6.55 20.08
N TYR A 363 -6.83 7.58 19.86
CA TYR A 363 -5.67 7.95 20.64
C TYR A 363 -5.78 9.40 21.11
N ASP A 364 -5.52 9.60 22.38
CA ASP A 364 -5.38 10.92 23.00
C ASP A 364 -3.89 11.25 23.16
N PRO A 365 -3.33 12.16 22.34
CA PRO A 365 -1.91 12.47 22.39
C PRO A 365 -1.49 13.20 23.70
N TYR A 366 -2.42 13.89 24.34
CA TYR A 366 -2.12 14.67 25.55
C TYR A 366 -1.87 13.77 26.75
N ILE A 367 -2.71 12.77 26.96
CA ILE A 367 -2.60 11.84 28.10
C ILE A 367 -2.00 10.49 27.73
N ASN A 368 -1.63 10.33 26.44
CA ASN A 368 -1.04 9.10 25.89
C ASN A 368 -1.86 7.84 26.16
N ARG A 369 -3.17 7.89 25.91
CA ARG A 369 -4.11 6.79 26.12
C ARG A 369 -4.85 6.38 24.87
N ILE A 370 -5.24 5.12 24.81
CA ILE A 370 -5.99 4.50 23.72
C ILE A 370 -7.34 4.00 24.26
N GLY A 371 -8.37 4.11 23.43
CA GLY A 371 -9.70 3.61 23.75
C GLY A 371 -10.69 3.84 22.61
N THR A 372 -11.96 3.53 22.86
CA THR A 372 -13.02 4.03 21.95
C THR A 372 -13.17 5.53 22.12
N LYS A 373 -13.76 6.20 21.15
CA LYS A 373 -13.96 7.65 21.18
C LYS A 373 -14.74 8.07 22.41
N GLU A 374 -15.75 7.30 22.79
CA GLU A 374 -16.61 7.55 23.93
C GLU A 374 -15.83 7.41 25.25
N ALA A 375 -14.98 6.39 25.37
CA ALA A 375 -14.17 6.14 26.56
C ALA A 375 -13.08 7.20 26.79
N LEU A 376 -12.58 7.82 25.72
CA LEU A 376 -11.57 8.87 25.78
C LEU A 376 -12.16 10.27 25.87
N THR A 377 -13.44 10.45 25.50
CA THR A 377 -14.10 11.74 25.57
C THR A 377 -14.40 12.07 27.02
N ASP A 378 -13.62 12.96 27.58
CA ASP A 378 -13.78 13.46 28.94
C ASP A 378 -14.47 14.85 29.00
N ALA A 379 -14.54 15.40 30.20
CA ALA A 379 -15.12 16.73 30.41
C ALA A 379 -14.33 17.87 29.74
N GLU A 380 -13.06 17.66 29.44
CA GLU A 380 -12.18 18.65 28.78
C GLU A 380 -12.30 18.62 27.26
N LYS A 381 -12.77 17.52 26.68
CA LYS A 381 -12.96 17.30 25.24
C LYS A 381 -11.68 17.53 24.45
N HIS A 382 -10.69 16.67 24.66
CA HIS A 382 -9.43 16.71 23.94
C HIS A 382 -9.64 16.45 22.42
N ILE A 383 -8.68 16.90 21.60
CA ILE A 383 -8.61 16.54 20.19
C ILE A 383 -8.04 15.13 20.11
N LEU A 384 -8.87 14.19 19.70
CA LEU A 384 -8.52 12.80 19.54
C LEU A 384 -8.14 12.52 18.08
N VAL A 385 -7.25 11.54 17.87
CA VAL A 385 -6.90 11.06 16.53
C VAL A 385 -7.20 9.55 16.42
N PRO A 386 -7.55 9.05 15.24
CA PRO A 386 -7.65 7.61 15.03
C PRO A 386 -6.31 6.93 15.35
N LEU A 387 -6.37 5.80 16.04
CA LEU A 387 -5.20 4.98 16.29
C LEU A 387 -4.92 4.12 15.06
N MET A 388 -4.06 4.62 14.22
CA MET A 388 -3.63 3.94 13.00
C MET A 388 -2.12 4.05 12.94
N PHE A 389 -1.45 3.05 13.51
CA PHE A 389 -0.01 2.98 13.42
C PHE A 389 0.37 2.41 12.06
N THR A 390 1.02 3.23 11.29
CA THR A 390 1.75 2.71 10.16
C THR A 390 2.98 1.95 10.63
N GLN A 391 3.35 1.03 9.84
CA GLN A 391 4.42 0.08 10.02
C GLN A 391 5.78 0.80 10.03
N SER A 392 6.23 1.29 11.19
CA SER A 392 7.64 1.59 11.40
C SER A 392 8.09 0.88 12.66
N GLY A 393 9.23 0.21 12.59
CA GLY A 393 9.73 -0.70 13.62
C GLY A 393 9.89 -0.13 15.04
N THR A 394 9.57 1.14 15.25
CA THR A 394 9.75 1.84 16.53
C THR A 394 8.43 2.26 17.22
N LYS A 395 7.27 2.07 16.62
CA LYS A 395 5.99 2.62 17.09
C LYS A 395 5.26 1.91 18.24
N PRO A 396 5.44 0.63 18.49
CA PRO A 396 4.65 -0.09 19.50
C PRO A 396 4.71 0.51 20.91
N MET A 397 5.74 1.27 21.20
CA MET A 397 6.07 1.74 22.54
C MET A 397 5.47 3.11 22.89
N THR A 398 4.58 3.66 22.04
CA THR A 398 4.05 5.01 22.28
C THR A 398 3.04 5.09 23.42
N SER A 399 2.35 4.00 23.77
CA SER A 399 1.45 3.94 24.93
C SER A 399 1.58 2.64 25.69
N ILE A 400 1.28 2.71 27.00
CA ILE A 400 1.21 1.50 27.84
C ILE A 400 0.15 0.54 27.33
N ASP A 401 -0.99 1.05 26.86
CA ASP A 401 -2.10 0.22 26.35
C ASP A 401 -1.65 -0.65 25.17
N MET A 402 -0.86 -0.09 24.24
CA MET A 402 -0.30 -0.88 23.10
C MET A 402 0.76 -1.86 23.58
N SER A 403 1.68 -1.43 24.44
CA SER A 403 2.70 -2.30 25.01
C SER A 403 2.10 -3.53 25.69
N VAL A 404 1.04 -3.32 26.48
CA VAL A 404 0.30 -4.42 27.14
C VAL A 404 -0.35 -5.34 26.10
N ARG A 405 -0.90 -4.78 25.01
CA ARG A 405 -1.51 -5.58 23.94
C ARG A 405 -0.48 -6.49 23.27
N TYR A 406 0.70 -5.97 22.89
CA TYR A 406 1.79 -6.77 22.32
C TYR A 406 2.25 -7.86 23.29
N VAL A 407 2.49 -7.52 24.56
CA VAL A 407 2.95 -8.48 25.56
C VAL A 407 1.91 -9.59 25.78
N LYS A 408 0.63 -9.25 25.90
CA LYS A 408 -0.47 -10.25 26.04
C LYS A 408 -0.57 -11.15 24.82
N THR A 409 -0.45 -10.59 23.61
CA THR A 409 -0.48 -11.37 22.37
C THR A 409 0.70 -12.34 22.32
N TYR A 410 1.92 -11.87 22.60
CA TYR A 410 3.10 -12.73 22.67
C TYR A 410 2.93 -13.85 23.69
N GLN A 411 2.50 -13.53 24.92
CA GLN A 411 2.30 -14.52 25.98
C GLN A 411 1.28 -15.59 25.59
N ALA A 412 0.16 -15.19 24.99
CA ALA A 412 -0.86 -16.11 24.54
C ALA A 412 -0.36 -17.02 23.41
N TRP A 413 0.39 -16.47 22.44
CA TRP A 413 1.00 -17.25 21.37
C TRP A 413 2.09 -18.21 21.86
N ARG A 414 2.85 -17.79 22.89
CA ARG A 414 3.84 -18.66 23.53
C ARG A 414 3.20 -19.89 24.19
N GLU A 415 1.96 -19.76 24.69
CA GLU A 415 1.21 -20.87 25.28
C GLU A 415 0.47 -21.72 24.24
N SER A 416 0.50 -21.35 22.97
CA SER A 416 -0.12 -22.10 21.88
C SER A 416 0.80 -23.23 21.38
N ASP A 417 0.24 -24.25 20.74
CA ASP A 417 0.98 -25.30 20.08
C ASP A 417 1.65 -24.77 18.81
N ALA A 418 0.95 -23.90 18.06
CA ALA A 418 1.47 -23.22 16.88
C ALA A 418 0.80 -21.84 16.69
N VAL A 419 1.45 -21.00 15.86
CA VAL A 419 0.88 -19.73 15.40
C VAL A 419 0.66 -19.80 13.89
N VAL A 420 -0.56 -19.53 13.47
CA VAL A 420 -1.00 -19.54 12.08
C VAL A 420 -1.01 -18.12 11.54
N VAL A 421 -0.34 -17.89 10.43
CA VAL A 421 -0.20 -16.57 9.80
C VAL A 421 -0.88 -16.59 8.44
N VAL A 422 -1.82 -15.67 8.22
CA VAL A 422 -2.64 -15.60 6.99
C VAL A 422 -2.52 -14.20 6.38
N GLY A 423 -2.01 -14.12 5.16
CA GLY A 423 -1.98 -12.86 4.40
C GLY A 423 -1.08 -11.77 4.97
N PHE A 424 -0.07 -12.13 5.79
CA PHE A 424 0.91 -11.20 6.35
C PHE A 424 2.27 -11.38 5.69
N GLY A 425 2.84 -10.29 5.14
CA GLY A 425 4.01 -10.35 4.26
C GLY A 425 5.37 -10.31 4.94
N PHE A 426 5.44 -10.13 6.26
CA PHE A 426 6.69 -9.94 7.02
C PHE A 426 7.57 -8.82 6.46
N GLY A 427 6.95 -7.69 6.11
CA GLY A 427 7.67 -6.50 5.64
C GLY A 427 8.67 -5.98 6.70
N THR A 428 9.71 -5.29 6.25
CA THR A 428 10.71 -4.67 7.15
C THR A 428 10.10 -3.62 8.06
N ASP A 429 9.00 -3.02 7.63
CA ASP A 429 8.26 -2.01 8.40
C ASP A 429 7.50 -2.61 9.60
N ASP A 430 7.21 -3.92 9.56
CA ASP A 430 6.51 -4.66 10.61
C ASP A 430 7.47 -5.33 11.60
N GLU A 431 8.69 -4.79 11.78
CA GLU A 431 9.74 -5.41 12.60
C GLU A 431 9.31 -5.67 14.05
N HIS A 432 8.38 -4.88 14.58
CA HIS A 432 7.80 -5.11 15.90
C HIS A 432 6.95 -6.39 15.97
N ILE A 433 6.23 -6.75 14.90
CA ILE A 433 5.50 -8.02 14.78
C ILE A 433 6.47 -9.14 14.41
N ASN A 434 7.37 -8.88 13.45
CA ASN A 434 8.41 -9.82 13.05
C ASN A 434 9.26 -10.25 14.27
N GLY A 435 9.56 -9.32 15.18
CA GLY A 435 10.28 -9.59 16.41
C GLY A 435 9.53 -10.55 17.35
N ILE A 436 8.21 -10.43 17.46
CA ILE A 436 7.38 -11.37 18.24
C ILE A 436 7.45 -12.76 17.61
N ILE A 437 7.21 -12.89 16.31
CA ILE A 437 7.24 -14.17 15.59
C ILE A 437 8.65 -14.79 15.65
N ARG A 438 9.69 -13.98 15.49
CA ARG A 438 11.09 -14.43 15.63
C ARG A 438 11.38 -14.97 17.03
N THR A 439 10.90 -14.30 18.07
CA THR A 439 11.09 -14.75 19.46
C THR A 439 10.39 -16.10 19.70
N LEU A 440 9.20 -16.29 19.16
CA LEU A 440 8.47 -17.56 19.23
C LEU A 440 9.24 -18.69 18.53
N LEU A 441 9.88 -18.42 17.38
CA LEU A 441 10.69 -19.38 16.65
C LEU A 441 12.01 -19.70 17.36
N ASP A 442 12.77 -18.66 17.71
CA ASP A 442 14.17 -18.80 18.15
C ASP A 442 14.30 -19.18 19.61
N ILE A 443 13.47 -18.63 20.48
CA ILE A 443 13.53 -18.77 21.93
C ILE A 443 12.52 -19.80 22.44
N ASP A 444 11.25 -19.66 22.02
CA ASP A 444 10.17 -20.52 22.53
C ASP A 444 10.04 -21.83 21.72
N ASN A 445 10.81 -21.99 20.64
CA ASN A 445 10.80 -23.15 19.73
C ASN A 445 9.41 -23.52 19.22
N LYS A 446 8.56 -22.53 18.97
CA LYS A 446 7.22 -22.72 18.43
C LYS A 446 7.24 -22.99 16.92
N THR A 447 6.19 -23.63 16.44
CA THR A 447 5.95 -23.79 15.01
C THR A 447 5.13 -22.59 14.51
N VAL A 448 5.51 -22.02 13.37
CA VAL A 448 4.75 -21.01 12.66
C VAL A 448 4.25 -21.61 11.35
N ILE A 449 2.93 -21.59 11.14
CA ILE A 449 2.29 -22.11 9.93
C ILE A 449 1.89 -20.92 9.08
N ILE A 450 2.44 -20.80 7.88
CA ILE A 450 2.15 -19.69 6.96
C ILE A 450 1.21 -20.19 5.88
N ILE A 451 0.03 -19.59 5.81
CA ILE A 451 -0.97 -19.86 4.77
C ILE A 451 -0.70 -18.89 3.62
N THR A 452 -0.42 -19.42 2.44
CA THR A 452 -0.08 -18.67 1.25
C THR A 452 -0.77 -19.21 0.02
N LEU A 453 -0.99 -18.36 -0.97
CA LEU A 453 -1.46 -18.78 -2.29
C LEU A 453 -0.42 -19.68 -2.96
N ASP A 454 -0.88 -20.54 -3.86
CA ASP A 454 0.02 -21.40 -4.64
C ASP A 454 0.95 -20.55 -5.52
N GLN A 455 2.21 -20.98 -5.60
CA GLN A 455 3.25 -20.31 -6.37
C GLN A 455 4.31 -21.33 -6.80
N PRO A 456 5.03 -21.08 -7.92
CA PRO A 456 5.95 -22.07 -8.54
C PRO A 456 7.31 -22.13 -7.80
N ILE A 457 7.28 -22.24 -6.46
CA ILE A 457 8.47 -22.36 -5.58
C ILE A 457 8.16 -23.49 -4.60
N ASP A 458 9.11 -24.38 -4.31
CA ASP A 458 8.91 -25.44 -3.32
C ASP A 458 8.81 -24.91 -1.88
N ASP A 459 8.15 -25.68 -1.00
CA ASP A 459 7.87 -25.26 0.39
C ASP A 459 9.14 -25.02 1.20
N ALA A 460 10.20 -25.81 0.96
CA ALA A 460 11.45 -25.65 1.70
C ALA A 460 12.19 -24.36 1.32
N THR A 461 12.15 -23.99 0.04
CA THR A 461 12.69 -22.71 -0.45
C THR A 461 11.86 -21.56 0.09
N LEU A 462 10.54 -21.66 0.04
CA LEU A 462 9.64 -20.62 0.54
C LEU A 462 9.78 -20.42 2.07
N ALA A 463 9.91 -21.48 2.84
CA ALA A 463 10.18 -21.41 4.28
C ALA A 463 11.51 -20.69 4.57
N LYS A 464 12.55 -20.91 3.76
CA LYS A 464 13.84 -20.19 3.87
C LYS A 464 13.70 -18.71 3.55
N GLU A 465 12.91 -18.33 2.55
CA GLU A 465 12.62 -16.93 2.23
C GLU A 465 11.92 -16.22 3.40
N TYR A 466 10.92 -16.87 4.00
CA TYR A 466 10.28 -16.33 5.20
C TYR A 466 11.23 -16.27 6.39
N ALA A 467 12.09 -17.26 6.58
CA ALA A 467 13.12 -17.23 7.61
C ALA A 467 14.09 -16.06 7.42
N GLN A 468 14.48 -15.74 6.17
CA GLN A 468 15.31 -14.58 5.86
C GLN A 468 14.59 -13.26 6.19
N LYS A 469 13.31 -13.12 5.82
CA LYS A 469 12.50 -11.94 6.17
C LYS A 469 12.38 -11.77 7.69
N LEU A 470 12.21 -12.86 8.41
CA LEU A 470 12.14 -12.90 9.88
C LEU A 470 13.52 -12.79 10.54
N LYS A 471 14.62 -12.84 9.78
CA LYS A 471 16.01 -12.84 10.29
C LYS A 471 16.26 -13.97 11.31
N THR A 472 15.75 -15.17 11.05
CA THR A 472 15.90 -16.38 11.86
C THR A 472 16.63 -17.48 11.10
N LEU A 473 17.27 -18.41 11.83
CA LEU A 473 17.83 -19.63 11.26
C LEU A 473 16.89 -20.85 11.37
N LYS A 474 15.70 -20.67 11.96
CA LYS A 474 14.72 -21.73 12.26
C LYS A 474 13.73 -21.97 11.12
N ALA A 475 14.20 -22.07 9.86
CA ALA A 475 13.35 -22.37 8.73
C ALA A 475 12.61 -23.74 8.88
N ASP A 476 13.19 -24.67 9.62
CA ASP A 476 12.59 -25.97 9.97
C ASP A 476 11.35 -25.87 10.85
N ARG A 477 11.14 -24.73 11.53
CA ARG A 477 9.97 -24.42 12.34
C ARG A 477 8.89 -23.65 11.58
N ILE A 478 9.14 -23.29 10.32
CA ILE A 478 8.18 -22.62 9.46
C ILE A 478 7.56 -23.68 8.54
N LYS A 479 6.27 -23.89 8.70
CA LYS A 479 5.48 -24.78 7.84
C LYS A 479 4.70 -23.94 6.82
N ILE A 480 4.68 -24.37 5.58
CA ILE A 480 3.93 -23.73 4.51
C ILE A 480 2.66 -24.53 4.26
N LEU A 481 1.52 -23.87 4.21
CA LEU A 481 0.26 -24.45 3.78
C LEU A 481 -0.26 -23.66 2.58
N ARG A 482 -0.31 -24.32 1.43
CA ARG A 482 -0.72 -23.71 0.16
C ARG A 482 -2.22 -23.83 -0.02
N VAL A 483 -2.82 -22.72 -0.41
CA VAL A 483 -4.26 -22.63 -0.63
C VAL A 483 -4.56 -21.91 -1.94
N ASP A 484 -5.76 -22.09 -2.45
CA ASP A 484 -6.33 -21.28 -3.51
C ASP A 484 -6.92 -19.94 -2.98
N GLU A 485 -7.50 -19.15 -3.88
CA GLU A 485 -8.09 -17.84 -3.54
C GLU A 485 -9.29 -17.92 -2.55
N VAL A 486 -9.90 -19.10 -2.41
CA VAL A 486 -11.03 -19.34 -1.49
C VAL A 486 -10.64 -20.09 -0.22
N GLY A 487 -9.34 -20.37 -0.03
CA GLY A 487 -8.80 -21.01 1.16
C GLY A 487 -8.83 -22.54 1.16
N LYS A 488 -9.06 -23.19 0.02
CA LYS A 488 -8.89 -24.65 -0.14
C LYS A 488 -7.42 -25.03 -0.23
N VAL A 489 -7.04 -26.08 0.45
CA VAL A 489 -5.67 -26.63 0.40
C VAL A 489 -5.41 -27.25 -0.97
N ILE A 490 -4.33 -26.84 -1.62
CA ILE A 490 -3.97 -27.29 -2.97
C ILE A 490 -3.83 -28.82 -3.01
N GLY A 491 -4.44 -29.42 -4.02
CA GLY A 491 -4.45 -30.88 -4.20
C GLY A 491 -5.40 -31.65 -3.30
N THR A 492 -6.25 -30.97 -2.55
CA THR A 492 -7.26 -31.57 -1.67
C THR A 492 -8.62 -30.90 -1.81
N GLU A 493 -9.66 -31.50 -1.20
CA GLU A 493 -10.98 -30.85 -1.06
C GLU A 493 -11.15 -30.15 0.29
N LYS A 494 -10.10 -30.13 1.14
CA LYS A 494 -10.16 -29.58 2.50
C LYS A 494 -10.00 -28.06 2.52
N GLN A 495 -10.68 -27.44 3.46
CA GLN A 495 -10.39 -26.05 3.83
C GLN A 495 -9.15 -25.99 4.74
N TRP A 496 -8.42 -24.87 4.71
CA TRP A 496 -7.15 -24.73 5.42
C TRP A 496 -7.18 -25.06 6.93
N PRO A 497 -8.27 -24.80 7.70
CA PRO A 497 -8.28 -25.17 9.11
C PRO A 497 -8.32 -26.69 9.35
N GLU A 498 -8.86 -27.46 8.39
CA GLU A 498 -8.94 -28.92 8.50
C GLU A 498 -7.56 -29.57 8.40
N ASP A 499 -6.62 -28.92 7.73
CA ASP A 499 -5.24 -29.42 7.59
C ASP A 499 -4.34 -29.05 8.76
N LEU A 500 -4.73 -28.07 9.58
CA LEU A 500 -3.97 -27.66 10.76
C LEU A 500 -3.97 -28.71 11.88
N ILE A 501 -4.97 -29.59 11.91
CA ILE A 501 -5.19 -30.58 12.99
C ILE A 501 -4.61 -31.94 12.67
N GLN A 502 -3.90 -32.08 11.53
CA GLN A 502 -3.15 -33.28 11.15
C GLN A 502 -1.66 -33.12 11.51
#